data_a03206ad5badbf4b2dabd6d10ff51229
#
_entry.id   a03206ad5badbf4b2dabd6d10ff51229
#
_cell.length_a   1.000
_cell.length_b   1.000
_cell.length_c   1.000
_cell.angle_alpha   90.00
_cell.angle_beta   90.00
_cell.angle_gamma   90.00
#
_symmetry.space_group_name_H-M   'P 1'
#
loop_
_entity.id
_entity.type
_entity.pdbx_description
1 polymer ?
#
loop_
_entity_poly.entity_id
_entity_poly.type
_entity_poly.pdbx_seq_one_letter_code
_entity_poly.pdbx_strand_id
1 'polypeptide(L)'
;MSKYANLVNYFRQCPGLKKLLGIAGIEERGSCVILPQGASPAVQFDEGIDCLGHYECEITPYSSVYEDFQINCYKWYDVNDKSKPEKNVNILSYDEVQSICDWVREQNEKDNFPDIGEKVVSIDCEPFVPQIQYVNSQDETVAYFITVRVRYVNPRKKKVVEYEIAD
;
A
#
# COMPACT_ATOMS: atom_id res chain seq x y z
N MET A 1 10.63 -14.98 -7.34
CA MET A 1 9.21 -14.81 -6.95
C MET A 1 8.69 -13.50 -7.53
N SER A 2 7.48 -13.48 -8.02
CA SER A 2 6.90 -12.28 -8.61
C SER A 2 6.67 -11.17 -7.57
N LYS A 3 6.64 -9.93 -8.03
CA LYS A 3 6.32 -8.75 -7.21
C LYS A 3 5.01 -8.95 -6.44
N TYR A 4 3.97 -9.44 -7.09
CA TYR A 4 2.66 -9.61 -6.47
C TYR A 4 2.64 -10.77 -5.46
N ALA A 5 3.37 -11.84 -5.72
CA ALA A 5 3.54 -12.90 -4.73
C ALA A 5 4.24 -12.39 -3.47
N ASN A 6 5.27 -11.57 -3.64
CA ASN A 6 5.95 -10.94 -2.52
C ASN A 6 5.04 -9.99 -1.74
N LEU A 7 4.21 -9.22 -2.41
CA LEU A 7 3.23 -8.35 -1.76
C LEU A 7 2.21 -9.14 -0.95
N VAL A 8 1.65 -10.21 -1.51
CA VAL A 8 0.70 -11.06 -0.79
C VAL A 8 1.35 -11.67 0.45
N ASN A 9 2.56 -12.20 0.32
CA ASN A 9 3.29 -12.76 1.45
C ASN A 9 3.62 -11.71 2.51
N TYR A 10 3.94 -10.50 2.10
CA TYR A 10 4.18 -9.38 3.00
C TYR A 10 2.92 -9.04 3.80
N PHE A 11 1.80 -8.85 3.14
CA PHE A 11 0.53 -8.50 3.81
C PHE A 11 -0.01 -9.63 4.69
N ARG A 12 0.28 -10.88 4.37
CA ARG A 12 -0.10 -12.02 5.24
C ARG A 12 0.59 -12.00 6.60
N GLN A 13 1.63 -11.21 6.78
CA GLN A 13 2.26 -11.00 8.09
C GLN A 13 1.37 -10.16 9.02
N CYS A 14 0.44 -9.39 8.46
CA CYS A 14 -0.53 -8.64 9.24
C CYS A 14 -1.52 -9.59 9.91
N PRO A 15 -1.73 -9.49 11.24
CA PRO A 15 -2.67 -10.37 11.92
C PRO A 15 -4.09 -10.36 11.35
N GLY A 16 -4.55 -9.21 10.87
CA GLY A 16 -5.87 -9.08 10.25
C GLY A 16 -5.98 -9.61 8.82
N LEU A 17 -4.86 -9.99 8.20
CA LEU A 17 -4.78 -10.44 6.81
C LEU A 17 -4.26 -11.87 6.64
N LYS A 18 -4.25 -12.67 7.70
CA LYS A 18 -3.80 -14.07 7.61
C LYS A 18 -4.59 -14.89 6.61
N LYS A 19 -5.85 -14.53 6.37
CA LYS A 19 -6.74 -15.17 5.40
C LYS A 19 -6.78 -14.42 4.06
N LEU A 20 -5.74 -13.67 3.73
CA LEU A 20 -5.61 -13.02 2.45
C LEU A 20 -5.45 -14.08 1.35
N LEU A 21 -6.43 -14.16 0.45
CA LEU A 21 -6.48 -15.18 -0.59
C LEU A 21 -5.51 -14.91 -1.73
N GLY A 22 -5.17 -13.65 -1.95
CA GLY A 22 -4.30 -13.24 -3.04
C GLY A 22 -4.97 -12.21 -3.92
N ILE A 23 -4.56 -12.16 -5.18
CA ILE A 23 -5.08 -11.24 -6.17
C ILE A 23 -6.34 -11.84 -6.77
N ALA A 24 -7.46 -11.14 -6.62
CA ALA A 24 -8.78 -11.60 -6.93
C ALA A 24 -9.17 -12.84 -6.09
N GLY A 25 -10.42 -13.06 -5.91
CA GLY A 25 -10.91 -14.17 -5.12
C GLY A 25 -12.40 -14.08 -4.89
N ILE A 26 -12.93 -15.07 -4.20
CA ILE A 26 -14.34 -15.16 -3.89
C ILE A 26 -14.65 -14.23 -2.71
N GLU A 27 -15.76 -13.51 -2.80
CA GLU A 27 -16.31 -12.71 -1.70
C GLU A 27 -16.88 -13.63 -0.63
N GLU A 28 -16.05 -13.98 0.33
CA GLU A 28 -16.42 -14.87 1.42
C GLU A 28 -16.13 -14.19 2.76
N ARG A 29 -17.09 -14.26 3.70
CA ARG A 29 -16.91 -13.68 5.03
C ARG A 29 -15.67 -14.27 5.71
N GLY A 30 -14.89 -13.39 6.32
CA GLY A 30 -13.63 -13.76 6.96
C GLY A 30 -12.45 -13.78 6.01
N SER A 31 -12.66 -13.62 4.70
CA SER A 31 -11.57 -13.55 3.72
C SER A 31 -11.22 -12.11 3.35
N CYS A 32 -10.04 -11.95 2.78
CA CYS A 32 -9.56 -10.71 2.20
C CYS A 32 -8.93 -10.99 0.86
N VAL A 33 -8.98 -10.00 -0.04
CA VAL A 33 -8.30 -10.05 -1.32
C VAL A 33 -7.55 -8.74 -1.55
N ILE A 34 -6.46 -8.80 -2.31
CA ILE A 34 -5.72 -7.62 -2.73
C ILE A 34 -5.88 -7.44 -4.23
N LEU A 35 -6.21 -6.22 -4.65
CA LEU A 35 -6.48 -5.88 -6.04
C LEU A 35 -5.57 -4.74 -6.48
N PRO A 36 -4.77 -4.90 -7.53
CA PRO A 36 -4.07 -3.77 -8.13
C PRO A 36 -5.09 -2.73 -8.60
N GLN A 37 -4.87 -1.46 -8.26
CA GLN A 37 -5.76 -0.36 -8.64
C GLN A 37 -5.17 0.51 -9.73
N GLY A 38 -3.87 0.74 -9.67
CA GLY A 38 -3.20 1.58 -10.63
C GLY A 38 -1.78 1.89 -10.20
N ALA A 39 -1.05 2.52 -11.11
CA ALA A 39 0.31 2.93 -10.87
C ALA A 39 0.55 4.26 -11.56
N SER A 40 1.44 5.08 -11.00
CA SER A 40 1.88 6.27 -11.70
C SER A 40 2.86 5.91 -12.79
N PRO A 41 2.85 6.61 -13.93
CA PRO A 41 3.99 6.55 -14.84
C PRO A 41 5.23 7.12 -14.15
N ALA A 42 6.42 6.67 -14.55
CA ALA A 42 7.68 7.15 -14.00
C ALA A 42 7.98 8.55 -14.56
N VAL A 43 7.36 9.58 -13.99
CA VAL A 43 7.39 10.93 -14.55
C VAL A 43 8.18 11.93 -13.74
N GLN A 44 8.52 11.62 -12.50
CA GLN A 44 9.20 12.58 -11.67
C GLN A 44 10.53 12.06 -11.16
N PHE A 45 11.50 12.96 -11.11
CA PHE A 45 12.86 12.64 -10.81
C PHE A 45 13.37 13.56 -9.72
N ASP A 46 13.88 12.96 -8.66
CA ASP A 46 14.77 13.63 -7.76
C ASP A 46 16.19 13.43 -8.30
N GLU A 47 16.88 14.51 -8.57
CA GLU A 47 18.23 14.47 -9.12
C GLU A 47 19.25 14.77 -8.03
N GLY A 48 20.17 13.82 -7.84
CA GLY A 48 21.38 14.11 -7.08
C GLY A 48 22.44 14.67 -8.01
N ILE A 49 23.02 15.81 -7.68
CA ILE A 49 24.05 16.48 -8.48
C ILE A 49 25.36 16.50 -7.71
N ASP A 50 26.36 15.78 -8.25
CA ASP A 50 27.72 15.80 -7.74
C ASP A 50 28.63 16.47 -8.75
N CYS A 51 29.27 17.57 -8.36
CA CYS A 51 30.19 18.26 -9.23
C CYS A 51 31.59 17.67 -9.21
N LEU A 52 32.04 17.21 -10.34
CA LEU A 52 33.35 16.61 -10.57
C LEU A 52 34.29 17.67 -11.20
N GLY A 53 35.04 18.40 -10.41
CA GLY A 53 35.90 19.48 -10.91
C GLY A 53 35.11 20.78 -11.13
N HIS A 54 35.62 21.62 -12.03
CA HIS A 54 35.07 22.96 -12.22
C HIS A 54 33.93 23.07 -13.26
N TYR A 55 33.78 22.08 -14.14
CA TYR A 55 32.88 22.14 -15.28
C TYR A 55 32.02 20.91 -15.51
N GLU A 56 32.22 19.88 -14.73
CA GLU A 56 31.49 18.62 -14.87
C GLU A 56 30.69 18.31 -13.60
N CYS A 57 29.43 18.03 -13.77
CA CYS A 57 28.59 17.58 -12.70
C CYS A 57 27.97 16.24 -13.10
N GLU A 58 28.00 15.29 -12.14
CA GLU A 58 27.34 14.00 -12.28
C GLU A 58 25.91 14.14 -11.81
N ILE A 59 24.96 13.84 -12.69
CA ILE A 59 23.54 13.85 -12.37
C ILE A 59 23.07 12.40 -12.25
N THR A 60 22.52 12.04 -11.10
CA THR A 60 21.89 10.75 -10.89
C THR A 60 20.39 10.95 -10.82
N PRO A 61 19.66 10.72 -11.91
CA PRO A 61 18.22 10.84 -11.90
C PRO A 61 17.56 9.63 -11.22
N TYR A 62 16.57 9.89 -10.38
CA TYR A 62 15.74 8.87 -9.78
C TYR A 62 14.30 9.06 -10.24
N SER A 63 13.65 7.99 -10.67
CA SER A 63 12.22 8.05 -10.88
C SER A 63 11.49 7.61 -9.61
N SER A 64 10.58 8.47 -9.14
CA SER A 64 9.69 8.15 -8.05
C SER A 64 8.39 7.62 -8.64
N VAL A 65 8.00 6.43 -8.25
CA VAL A 65 6.83 5.73 -8.77
C VAL A 65 5.98 5.27 -7.59
N TYR A 66 4.68 5.21 -7.78
CA TYR A 66 3.80 4.56 -6.82
C TYR A 66 2.88 3.55 -7.50
N GLU A 67 2.47 2.58 -6.72
CA GLU A 67 1.39 1.65 -7.09
C GLU A 67 0.36 1.62 -5.99
N ASP A 68 -0.91 1.66 -6.38
CA ASP A 68 -2.03 1.59 -5.46
C ASP A 68 -2.68 0.20 -5.51
N PHE A 69 -2.98 -0.30 -4.33
CA PHE A 69 -3.67 -1.58 -4.14
C PHE A 69 -4.89 -1.35 -3.27
N GLN A 70 -5.97 -2.04 -3.61
CA GLN A 70 -7.15 -2.09 -2.77
C GLN A 70 -7.20 -3.43 -2.06
N ILE A 71 -7.29 -3.40 -0.74
CA ILE A 71 -7.52 -4.61 0.06
C ILE A 71 -8.97 -4.61 0.48
N ASN A 72 -9.70 -5.62 0.03
CA ASN A 72 -11.10 -5.82 0.37
C ASN A 72 -11.20 -6.85 1.48
N CYS A 73 -11.96 -6.52 2.52
CA CYS A 73 -12.19 -7.38 3.67
C CYS A 73 -13.68 -7.61 3.85
N TYR A 74 -14.09 -8.88 3.89
CA TYR A 74 -15.48 -9.26 4.05
C TYR A 74 -15.71 -9.72 5.50
N LYS A 75 -16.57 -8.99 6.21
CA LYS A 75 -16.78 -9.16 7.64
C LYS A 75 -18.24 -9.44 7.96
N TRP A 76 -18.48 -9.96 9.18
CA TRP A 76 -19.82 -10.13 9.71
C TRP A 76 -20.48 -8.78 9.96
N TYR A 77 -21.75 -8.70 9.61
CA TYR A 77 -22.60 -7.55 9.87
C TYR A 77 -23.95 -8.00 10.38
N ASP A 78 -24.44 -7.36 11.43
CA ASP A 78 -25.77 -7.60 11.98
C ASP A 78 -26.48 -6.27 12.21
N VAL A 79 -27.47 -5.96 11.36
CA VAL A 79 -28.24 -4.73 11.43
C VAL A 79 -29.02 -4.60 12.73
N ASN A 80 -29.33 -5.71 13.39
CA ASN A 80 -30.11 -5.77 14.64
C ASN A 80 -29.22 -5.84 15.89
N ASP A 81 -27.91 -5.78 15.74
CA ASP A 81 -27.03 -5.85 16.90
C ASP A 81 -27.12 -4.55 17.71
N LYS A 82 -27.71 -4.68 18.91
CA LYS A 82 -27.85 -3.60 19.88
C LYS A 82 -26.98 -3.82 21.12
N SER A 83 -25.96 -4.68 20.98
CA SER A 83 -25.01 -4.93 22.05
C SER A 83 -24.26 -3.68 22.44
N LYS A 84 -23.65 -3.67 23.62
CA LYS A 84 -22.73 -2.62 24.03
C LYS A 84 -21.61 -2.46 23.00
N PRO A 85 -21.06 -1.26 22.80
CA PRO A 85 -20.04 -1.01 21.76
C PRO A 85 -18.89 -2.02 21.77
N GLU A 86 -18.41 -2.42 22.94
CA GLU A 86 -17.31 -3.37 23.09
C GLU A 86 -17.64 -4.80 22.67
N LYS A 87 -18.93 -5.11 22.46
CA LYS A 87 -19.44 -6.42 22.01
C LYS A 87 -20.20 -6.35 20.69
N ASN A 88 -20.39 -5.15 20.16
CA ASN A 88 -21.14 -4.95 18.93
C ASN A 88 -20.35 -5.50 17.74
N VAL A 89 -20.92 -6.45 17.00
CA VAL A 89 -20.23 -7.12 15.90
C VAL A 89 -19.84 -6.15 14.79
N ASN A 90 -20.65 -5.13 14.55
CA ASN A 90 -20.38 -4.16 13.48
C ASN A 90 -19.18 -3.27 13.84
N ILE A 91 -19.09 -2.87 15.10
CA ILE A 91 -17.94 -2.10 15.59
C ILE A 91 -16.67 -2.96 15.60
N LEU A 92 -16.76 -4.19 16.09
CA LEU A 92 -15.63 -5.12 16.13
C LEU A 92 -15.11 -5.43 14.72
N SER A 93 -16.01 -5.60 13.76
CA SER A 93 -15.64 -5.81 12.35
C SER A 93 -14.89 -4.60 11.78
N TYR A 94 -15.37 -3.40 12.05
CA TYR A 94 -14.69 -2.19 11.65
C TYR A 94 -13.30 -2.06 12.28
N ASP A 95 -13.21 -2.33 13.60
CA ASP A 95 -11.95 -2.24 14.33
C ASP A 95 -10.91 -3.22 13.81
N GLU A 96 -11.33 -4.42 13.40
CA GLU A 96 -10.42 -5.39 12.78
C GLU A 96 -9.81 -4.85 11.49
N VAL A 97 -10.61 -4.19 10.65
CA VAL A 97 -10.10 -3.60 9.40
C VAL A 97 -9.25 -2.37 9.69
N GLN A 98 -9.62 -1.54 10.67
CA GLN A 98 -8.80 -0.41 11.11
C GLN A 98 -7.43 -0.89 11.59
N SER A 99 -7.35 -2.03 12.24
CA SER A 99 -6.07 -2.59 12.70
C SER A 99 -5.11 -2.89 11.54
N ILE A 100 -5.62 -3.15 10.35
CA ILE A 100 -4.81 -3.34 9.15
C ILE A 100 -4.15 -2.01 8.74
N CYS A 101 -4.91 -0.91 8.76
CA CYS A 101 -4.36 0.41 8.52
C CYS A 101 -3.27 0.75 9.54
N ASP A 102 -3.51 0.45 10.80
CA ASP A 102 -2.55 0.68 11.89
C ASP A 102 -1.27 -0.13 11.69
N TRP A 103 -1.42 -1.39 11.25
CA TRP A 103 -0.28 -2.24 10.95
C TRP A 103 0.57 -1.69 9.78
N VAL A 104 -0.08 -1.22 8.71
CA VAL A 104 0.61 -0.61 7.57
C VAL A 104 1.42 0.60 8.04
N ARG A 105 0.82 1.46 8.86
CA ARG A 105 1.51 2.61 9.42
C ARG A 105 2.71 2.20 10.27
N GLU A 106 2.57 1.17 11.08
CA GLU A 106 3.67 0.64 11.89
C GLU A 106 4.81 0.13 11.02
N GLN A 107 4.51 -0.58 9.93
CA GLN A 107 5.53 -1.05 9.00
C GLN A 107 6.26 0.13 8.33
N ASN A 108 5.53 1.18 7.97
CA ASN A 108 6.12 2.38 7.40
C ASN A 108 7.08 3.07 8.38
N GLU A 109 6.70 3.18 9.65
CA GLU A 109 7.54 3.76 10.70
C GLU A 109 8.80 2.94 10.97
N LYS A 110 8.74 1.63 10.78
CA LYS A 110 9.87 0.70 10.97
C LYS A 110 10.72 0.49 9.71
N ASP A 111 10.38 1.11 8.60
CA ASP A 111 10.98 0.86 7.29
C ASP A 111 10.95 -0.63 6.90
N ASN A 112 9.93 -1.36 7.36
CA ASN A 112 9.73 -2.76 7.00
C ASN A 112 8.83 -2.86 5.77
N PHE A 113 9.44 -2.86 4.60
CA PHE A 113 8.75 -2.79 3.31
C PHE A 113 8.74 -4.12 2.58
N PRO A 114 7.77 -4.32 1.65
CA PRO A 114 7.79 -5.51 0.80
C PRO A 114 8.98 -5.47 -0.16
N ASP A 115 9.50 -6.65 -0.47
CA ASP A 115 10.51 -6.81 -1.50
C ASP A 115 9.81 -6.96 -2.86
N ILE A 116 9.78 -5.89 -3.62
CA ILE A 116 9.19 -5.86 -4.97
C ILE A 116 10.23 -5.75 -6.07
N GLY A 117 11.51 -5.99 -5.73
CA GLY A 117 12.62 -5.86 -6.65
C GLY A 117 13.11 -4.42 -6.83
N GLU A 118 12.49 -3.47 -6.15
CA GLU A 118 12.80 -2.04 -6.22
C GLU A 118 12.87 -1.45 -4.82
N LYS A 119 13.52 -0.30 -4.69
CA LYS A 119 13.68 0.33 -3.38
C LYS A 119 12.39 1.03 -2.97
N VAL A 120 11.62 0.38 -2.10
CA VAL A 120 10.45 0.98 -1.49
C VAL A 120 10.87 2.04 -0.49
N VAL A 121 10.22 3.19 -0.53
CA VAL A 121 10.49 4.33 0.36
C VAL A 121 9.33 4.63 1.31
N SER A 122 8.12 4.23 0.96
CA SER A 122 6.97 4.34 1.85
C SER A 122 5.85 3.38 1.49
N ILE A 123 5.03 3.09 2.48
CA ILE A 123 3.79 2.36 2.34
C ILE A 123 2.72 3.04 3.20
N ASP A 124 1.61 3.44 2.60
CA ASP A 124 0.58 4.23 3.27
C ASP A 124 -0.81 3.74 2.94
N CYS A 125 -1.73 3.89 3.89
CA CYS A 125 -3.17 3.79 3.63
C CYS A 125 -3.72 5.20 3.35
N GLU A 126 -4.49 5.35 2.26
CA GLU A 126 -5.13 6.62 1.90
C GLU A 126 -6.60 6.39 1.48
N PRO A 127 -7.58 6.94 2.21
CA PRO A 127 -7.47 7.58 3.50
C PRO A 127 -7.07 6.59 4.61
N PHE A 128 -6.59 7.07 5.72
CA PHE A 128 -6.08 6.24 6.82
C PHE A 128 -7.21 5.59 7.66
N VAL A 129 -8.32 5.29 7.02
CA VAL A 129 -9.47 4.64 7.63
C VAL A 129 -10.12 3.68 6.64
N PRO A 130 -10.74 2.60 7.10
CA PRO A 130 -11.51 1.71 6.24
C PRO A 130 -12.69 2.44 5.59
N GLN A 131 -12.97 2.08 4.35
CA GLN A 131 -14.15 2.54 3.62
C GLN A 131 -15.14 1.40 3.50
N ILE A 132 -16.42 1.70 3.58
CA ILE A 132 -17.47 0.71 3.35
C ILE A 132 -17.76 0.67 1.86
N GLN A 133 -17.60 -0.50 1.24
CA GLN A 133 -17.94 -0.73 -0.15
C GLN A 133 -19.43 -1.04 -0.30
N TYR A 134 -19.92 -1.99 0.48
CA TYR A 134 -21.34 -2.32 0.57
C TYR A 134 -21.68 -3.01 1.88
N VAL A 135 -22.96 -2.97 2.20
CA VAL A 135 -23.56 -3.74 3.30
C VAL A 135 -24.66 -4.62 2.71
N ASN A 136 -24.60 -5.92 2.98
CA ASN A 136 -25.61 -6.85 2.59
C ASN A 136 -26.25 -7.44 3.85
N SER A 137 -27.42 -6.92 4.22
CA SER A 137 -28.11 -7.35 5.44
C SER A 137 -28.72 -8.76 5.32
N GLN A 138 -29.01 -9.23 4.11
CA GLN A 138 -29.53 -10.57 3.88
C GLN A 138 -28.45 -11.64 4.11
N ASP A 139 -27.23 -11.38 3.65
CA ASP A 139 -26.11 -12.28 3.84
C ASP A 139 -25.31 -11.98 5.10
N GLU A 140 -25.76 -10.99 5.89
CA GLU A 140 -25.07 -10.56 7.12
C GLU A 140 -23.57 -10.26 6.86
N THR A 141 -23.29 -9.56 5.78
CA THR A 141 -21.93 -9.24 5.32
C THR A 141 -21.76 -7.76 5.11
N VAL A 142 -20.64 -7.23 5.54
CA VAL A 142 -20.15 -5.90 5.17
C VAL A 142 -18.80 -6.06 4.47
N ALA A 143 -18.66 -5.40 3.34
CA ALA A 143 -17.39 -5.33 2.62
C ALA A 143 -16.72 -4.00 2.91
N TYR A 144 -15.56 -4.07 3.52
CA TYR A 144 -14.67 -2.93 3.70
C TYR A 144 -13.57 -2.96 2.66
N PHE A 145 -13.05 -1.80 2.33
CA PHE A 145 -11.80 -1.71 1.59
C PHE A 145 -10.88 -0.64 2.20
N ILE A 146 -9.59 -0.87 2.01
CA ILE A 146 -8.54 0.11 2.27
C ILE A 146 -7.72 0.25 1.01
N THR A 147 -7.24 1.46 0.75
CA THR A 147 -6.31 1.72 -0.36
C THR A 147 -4.91 1.84 0.21
N VAL A 148 -4.00 1.04 -0.31
CA VAL A 148 -2.59 1.05 0.10
C VAL A 148 -1.76 1.56 -1.05
N ARG A 149 -0.95 2.57 -0.79
CA ARG A 149 0.00 3.12 -1.76
C ARG A 149 1.41 2.72 -1.39
N VAL A 150 2.08 2.09 -2.32
CA VAL A 150 3.50 1.75 -2.22
C VAL A 150 4.28 2.69 -3.11
N ARG A 151 5.20 3.46 -2.51
CA ARG A 151 6.10 4.35 -3.26
C ARG A 151 7.48 3.74 -3.31
N TYR A 152 8.10 3.80 -4.46
CA TYR A 152 9.45 3.31 -4.65
C TYR A 152 10.25 4.18 -5.59
N VAL A 153 11.57 4.03 -5.56
CA VAL A 153 12.49 4.82 -6.37
C VAL A 153 13.26 3.90 -7.29
N ASN A 154 13.32 4.27 -8.54
CA ASN A 154 14.13 3.60 -9.55
C ASN A 154 15.31 4.50 -9.91
N PRO A 155 16.56 4.15 -9.53
CA PRO A 155 17.71 4.88 -9.99
C PRO A 155 17.89 4.67 -11.50
N ARG A 156 18.08 5.76 -12.23
CA ARG A 156 18.39 5.73 -13.66
C ARG A 156 19.89 5.83 -13.89
N LYS A 157 20.29 5.59 -15.14
CA LYS A 157 21.69 5.72 -15.54
C LYS A 157 22.19 7.14 -15.25
N LYS A 158 23.33 7.22 -14.58
CA LYS A 158 24.02 8.49 -14.33
C LYS A 158 24.37 9.19 -15.63
N LYS A 159 24.22 10.51 -15.62
CA LYS A 159 24.61 11.38 -16.73
C LYS A 159 25.66 12.37 -16.26
N VAL A 160 26.65 12.61 -17.10
CA VAL A 160 27.64 13.68 -16.89
C VAL A 160 27.20 14.86 -17.71
N VAL A 161 27.08 16.01 -17.07
CA VAL A 161 26.73 17.26 -17.71
C VAL A 161 27.92 18.23 -17.61
N GLU A 162 28.35 18.76 -18.73
CA GLU A 162 29.38 19.80 -18.78
C GLU A 162 28.72 21.17 -18.71
N TYR A 163 29.31 22.03 -17.90
CA TYR A 163 28.90 23.42 -17.79
C TYR A 163 29.91 24.32 -18.43
N GLU A 164 29.45 25.18 -19.33
CA GLU A 164 30.27 26.25 -19.86
C GLU A 164 30.21 27.45 -18.91
N ILE A 165 31.39 27.96 -18.54
CA ILE A 165 31.45 29.21 -17.78
C ILE A 165 31.50 30.34 -18.80
N ALA A 166 30.49 31.21 -18.78
CA ALA A 166 30.49 32.44 -19.52
C ALA A 166 31.50 33.40 -18.88
N ASP A 167 32.47 33.86 -19.70
CA ASP A 167 33.44 34.89 -19.30
C ASP A 167 32.75 36.26 -19.15
#